data_c145d9d0cccfdfeefdebdd6001bf0c10
#
_entry.id   c145d9d0cccfdfeefdebdd6001bf0c10
#
_cell.length_a   1.000
_cell.length_b   1.000
_cell.length_c   1.000
_cell.angle_alpha   90.00
_cell.angle_beta   90.00
_cell.angle_gamma   90.00
#
_symmetry.space_group_name_H-M   'P 1'
#
loop_
_entity.id
_entity.type
_entity.pdbx_description
1 polymer ?
#
loop_
_entity_poly.entity_id
_entity_poly.type
_entity_poly.pdbx_seq_one_letter_code
_entity_poly.pdbx_strand_id
1 'polypeptide(L)'
;YKGHASDSAVVAGLIGEREDSPNVRHALRLAAERGVEVEIRTHPDSGRNPNTVSMELVRGGRTYAVAGVSVGGGEIEMTELEGFPVCLRGNEDGALFIGPDGLGRAVFEERLGALSGFSCVKDGERALYLCLAEKPFPDGMDMPGLEMFPVRNILGNKLADAEPLFSTLAAMAEMAGGDLPGLIERYEARRSGVDRDTIRAAVLGSWEIMKASMTDGLAGKSDMLAGLVPGDAGFRLARRVESGQALSGRTIGMAVARALAVMENNGSMRCVVAAPTAGACGVLPGAFLSAAEERGLGDDAIVDGLLVAAAVGVLVAMRAPISGAIGGC
;
A
#
# COMPACT_ATOMS: atom_id res chain seq x y z
N TYR A 1 1.85 -0.05 18.42
CA TYR A 1 0.81 -0.14 17.37
C TYR A 1 -0.20 0.99 17.45
N LYS A 2 -0.62 1.43 18.66
CA LYS A 2 -1.60 2.52 18.82
C LYS A 2 -1.14 3.85 18.21
N GLY A 3 0.14 4.18 18.32
CA GLY A 3 0.69 5.42 17.74
C GLY A 3 0.69 5.45 16.21
N HIS A 4 0.62 4.29 15.57
CA HIS A 4 0.56 4.12 14.11
C HIS A 4 -0.85 3.74 13.63
N ALA A 5 -1.82 3.62 14.56
CA ALA A 5 -3.20 3.21 14.29
C ALA A 5 -3.34 1.90 13.50
N SER A 6 -2.37 0.98 13.65
CA SER A 6 -2.39 -0.32 12.98
C SER A 6 -3.60 -1.16 13.39
N ASP A 7 -4.08 -0.98 14.62
CA ASP A 7 -5.32 -1.56 15.14
C ASP A 7 -6.53 -1.13 14.30
N SER A 8 -6.72 0.17 14.10
CA SER A 8 -7.81 0.69 13.29
C SER A 8 -7.71 0.25 11.83
N ALA A 9 -6.50 0.23 11.25
CA ALA A 9 -6.29 -0.17 9.86
C ALA A 9 -6.64 -1.65 9.63
N VAL A 10 -6.18 -2.56 10.50
CA VAL A 10 -6.50 -3.99 10.41
C VAL A 10 -8.00 -4.23 10.57
N VAL A 11 -8.61 -3.60 11.58
CA VAL A 11 -10.05 -3.77 11.82
C VAL A 11 -10.88 -3.17 10.69
N ALA A 12 -10.45 -2.06 10.09
CA ALA A 12 -11.10 -1.49 8.91
C ALA A 12 -11.18 -2.51 7.76
N GLY A 13 -10.07 -3.17 7.44
CA GLY A 13 -10.04 -4.22 6.42
C GLY A 13 -10.97 -5.39 6.77
N LEU A 14 -10.99 -5.84 8.03
CA LEU A 14 -11.86 -6.92 8.48
C LEU A 14 -13.36 -6.61 8.35
N ILE A 15 -13.75 -5.35 8.51
CA ILE A 15 -15.14 -4.91 8.34
C ILE A 15 -15.46 -4.41 6.92
N GLY A 16 -14.54 -4.58 5.97
CA GLY A 16 -14.75 -4.28 4.55
C GLY A 16 -14.58 -2.81 4.16
N GLU A 17 -13.92 -2.00 4.99
CA GLU A 17 -13.52 -0.64 4.62
C GLU A 17 -12.25 -0.69 3.76
N ARG A 18 -12.20 0.17 2.75
CA ARG A 18 -11.01 0.32 1.92
C ARG A 18 -9.96 1.21 2.61
N GLU A 19 -8.73 1.11 2.16
CA GLU A 19 -7.57 1.87 2.65
C GLU A 19 -7.72 3.40 2.54
N ASP A 20 -8.52 3.87 1.57
CA ASP A 20 -8.81 5.28 1.30
C ASP A 20 -10.09 5.78 2.02
N SER A 21 -10.78 4.89 2.73
CA SER A 21 -12.04 5.23 3.42
C SER A 21 -11.80 6.18 4.61
N PRO A 22 -12.57 7.27 4.75
CA PRO A 22 -12.54 8.11 5.93
C PRO A 22 -12.96 7.38 7.21
N ASN A 23 -13.55 6.20 7.09
CA ASN A 23 -13.99 5.36 8.19
C ASN A 23 -12.85 4.59 8.86
N VAL A 24 -11.68 4.47 8.23
CA VAL A 24 -10.54 3.70 8.77
C VAL A 24 -10.18 4.17 10.18
N ARG A 25 -10.11 5.46 10.43
CA ARG A 25 -9.84 6.02 11.77
C ARG A 25 -10.91 5.67 12.83
N HIS A 26 -12.10 5.28 12.41
CA HIS A 26 -13.25 4.96 13.27
C HIS A 26 -13.57 3.45 13.31
N ALA A 27 -12.70 2.62 12.73
CA ALA A 27 -12.97 1.21 12.48
C ALA A 27 -13.29 0.40 13.74
N LEU A 28 -12.60 0.66 14.85
CA LEU A 28 -12.90 -0.02 16.13
C LEU A 28 -14.33 0.26 16.61
N ARG A 29 -14.79 1.51 16.51
CA ARG A 29 -16.18 1.88 16.86
C ARG A 29 -17.17 1.23 15.90
N LEU A 30 -16.91 1.30 14.59
CA LEU A 30 -17.76 0.70 13.56
C LEU A 30 -17.84 -0.83 13.69
N ALA A 31 -16.75 -1.50 14.06
CA ALA A 31 -16.74 -2.92 14.36
C ALA A 31 -17.69 -3.26 15.51
N ALA A 32 -17.61 -2.53 16.62
CA ALA A 32 -18.50 -2.72 17.76
C ALA A 32 -19.98 -2.47 17.40
N GLU A 33 -20.29 -1.43 16.62
CA GLU A 33 -21.64 -1.15 16.10
C GLU A 33 -22.18 -2.26 15.19
N ARG A 34 -21.29 -3.00 14.49
CA ARG A 34 -21.61 -4.16 13.64
C ARG A 34 -21.60 -5.48 14.42
N GLY A 35 -21.42 -5.44 15.75
CA GLY A 35 -21.41 -6.64 16.60
C GLY A 35 -20.12 -7.47 16.48
N VAL A 36 -19.02 -6.87 16.01
CA VAL A 36 -17.70 -7.51 15.94
C VAL A 36 -16.92 -7.16 17.20
N GLU A 37 -16.59 -8.17 18.00
CA GLU A 37 -15.72 -8.04 19.17
C GLU A 37 -14.25 -8.10 18.72
N VAL A 38 -13.44 -7.17 19.18
CA VAL A 38 -12.02 -7.06 18.81
C VAL A 38 -11.16 -7.05 20.04
N GLU A 39 -10.24 -8.00 20.15
CA GLU A 39 -9.17 -8.01 21.15
C GLU A 39 -7.82 -7.88 20.46
N ILE A 40 -6.96 -6.98 20.93
CA ILE A 40 -5.63 -6.73 20.34
C ILE A 40 -4.57 -6.91 21.42
N ARG A 41 -3.63 -7.82 21.16
CA ARG A 41 -2.48 -8.10 22.01
C ARG A 41 -1.18 -7.81 21.27
N THR A 42 -0.15 -7.36 21.98
CA THR A 42 1.19 -7.16 21.43
C THR A 42 2.14 -8.24 21.93
N HIS A 43 2.98 -8.73 21.03
CA HIS A 43 4.00 -9.75 21.32
C HIS A 43 5.39 -9.22 20.93
N PRO A 44 6.05 -8.41 21.80
CA PRO A 44 7.28 -7.72 21.45
C PRO A 44 8.46 -8.65 21.12
N ASP A 45 8.47 -9.87 21.64
CA ASP A 45 9.60 -10.80 21.54
C ASP A 45 9.27 -12.06 20.72
N SER A 46 8.43 -11.96 19.70
CA SER A 46 7.99 -13.12 18.92
C SER A 46 9.07 -13.77 18.03
N GLY A 47 10.23 -13.11 17.84
CA GLY A 47 11.25 -13.52 16.86
C GLY A 47 10.81 -13.37 15.40
N ARG A 48 9.58 -12.90 15.13
CA ARG A 48 9.03 -12.61 13.81
C ARG A 48 9.37 -11.16 13.38
N ASN A 49 9.12 -10.85 12.11
CA ASN A 49 9.19 -9.47 11.64
C ASN A 49 8.31 -8.55 12.51
N PRO A 50 8.78 -7.38 12.95
CA PRO A 50 8.03 -6.49 13.85
C PRO A 50 6.69 -5.98 13.26
N ASN A 51 6.53 -6.05 11.95
CA ASN A 51 5.28 -5.69 11.26
C ASN A 51 4.33 -6.88 11.04
N THR A 52 4.58 -8.02 11.70
CA THR A 52 3.70 -9.19 11.58
C THR A 52 2.42 -8.97 12.37
N VAL A 53 1.29 -9.29 11.74
CA VAL A 53 -0.04 -9.37 12.36
C VAL A 53 -0.50 -10.81 12.26
N SER A 54 -0.81 -11.44 13.41
CA SER A 54 -1.49 -12.74 13.47
C SER A 54 -2.91 -12.51 13.96
N MET A 55 -3.88 -13.14 13.34
CA MET A 55 -5.31 -12.96 13.62
C MET A 55 -5.97 -14.32 13.85
N GLU A 56 -6.82 -14.38 14.85
CA GLU A 56 -7.80 -15.45 15.06
C GLU A 56 -9.18 -14.88 14.82
N LEU A 57 -9.85 -15.35 13.77
CA LEU A 57 -11.16 -14.86 13.34
C LEU A 57 -12.22 -15.90 13.71
N VAL A 58 -13.16 -15.55 14.59
CA VAL A 58 -14.22 -16.46 15.03
C VAL A 58 -15.52 -16.10 14.28
N ARG A 59 -16.05 -17.06 13.54
CA ARG A 59 -17.31 -16.92 12.81
C ARG A 59 -18.11 -18.23 12.85
N GLY A 60 -19.36 -18.16 13.31
CA GLY A 60 -20.24 -19.33 13.35
C GLY A 60 -19.71 -20.48 14.23
N GLY A 61 -18.98 -20.18 15.29
CA GLY A 61 -18.37 -21.16 16.21
C GLY A 61 -17.09 -21.80 15.68
N ARG A 62 -16.59 -21.37 14.53
CA ARG A 62 -15.32 -21.80 13.96
C ARG A 62 -14.27 -20.68 14.08
N THR A 63 -13.04 -21.07 14.40
CA THR A 63 -11.87 -20.19 14.43
C THR A 63 -11.04 -20.38 13.18
N TYR A 64 -10.61 -19.27 12.58
CA TYR A 64 -9.71 -19.21 11.43
C TYR A 64 -8.44 -18.49 11.86
N ALA A 65 -7.28 -19.08 11.60
CA ALA A 65 -5.98 -18.51 11.92
C ALA A 65 -5.30 -18.00 10.66
N VAL A 66 -4.90 -16.74 10.64
CA VAL A 66 -4.18 -16.13 9.52
C VAL A 66 -3.07 -15.22 10.03
N ALA A 67 -1.93 -15.21 9.34
CA ALA A 67 -0.86 -14.26 9.62
C ALA A 67 -0.34 -13.63 8.33
N GLY A 68 0.08 -12.37 8.46
CA GLY A 68 0.68 -11.61 7.38
C GLY A 68 1.65 -10.58 7.90
N VAL A 69 2.44 -10.02 7.02
CA VAL A 69 3.46 -9.02 7.32
C VAL A 69 3.39 -7.85 6.35
N SER A 70 3.55 -6.64 6.85
CA SER A 70 3.81 -5.48 6.00
C SER A 70 5.30 -5.42 5.70
N VAL A 71 5.65 -5.49 4.42
CA VAL A 71 7.05 -5.45 3.97
C VAL A 71 7.53 -4.04 3.62
N GLY A 72 6.65 -3.04 3.75
CA GLY A 72 6.93 -1.63 3.49
C GLY A 72 6.38 -1.15 2.15
N GLY A 73 6.29 0.18 1.97
CA GLY A 73 5.79 0.79 0.73
C GLY A 73 4.32 0.50 0.40
N GLY A 74 3.53 0.03 1.36
CA GLY A 74 2.15 -0.42 1.16
C GLY A 74 2.03 -1.89 0.72
N GLU A 75 3.15 -2.59 0.53
CA GLU A 75 3.15 -4.01 0.19
C GLU A 75 2.93 -4.88 1.42
N ILE A 76 2.24 -6.00 1.20
CA ILE A 76 1.93 -7.00 2.22
C ILE A 76 2.32 -8.39 1.73
N GLU A 77 2.55 -9.29 2.67
CA GLU A 77 2.70 -10.72 2.40
C GLU A 77 1.89 -11.51 3.44
N MET A 78 0.93 -12.31 2.98
CA MET A 78 0.28 -13.31 3.80
C MET A 78 1.24 -14.49 3.95
N THR A 79 1.58 -14.84 5.19
CA THR A 79 2.63 -15.82 5.51
C THR A 79 2.10 -17.12 6.07
N GLU A 80 0.86 -17.13 6.59
CA GLU A 80 0.28 -18.32 7.22
C GLU A 80 -1.26 -18.32 7.08
N LEU A 81 -1.84 -19.49 6.80
CA LEU A 81 -3.28 -19.75 6.85
C LEU A 81 -3.52 -21.12 7.50
N GLU A 82 -4.31 -21.18 8.60
CA GLU A 82 -4.70 -22.41 9.30
C GLU A 82 -3.50 -23.32 9.68
N GLY A 83 -2.36 -22.70 10.02
CA GLY A 83 -1.11 -23.37 10.34
C GLY A 83 -0.24 -23.71 9.14
N PHE A 84 -0.72 -23.58 7.92
CA PHE A 84 0.07 -23.81 6.71
C PHE A 84 0.85 -22.56 6.32
N PRO A 85 2.16 -22.68 6.01
CA PRO A 85 2.91 -21.58 5.43
C PRO A 85 2.41 -21.26 4.02
N VAL A 86 2.18 -20.00 3.75
CA VAL A 86 1.79 -19.47 2.44
C VAL A 86 2.66 -18.27 2.09
N CYS A 87 2.70 -17.90 0.81
CA CYS A 87 3.34 -16.68 0.35
C CYS A 87 2.43 -16.04 -0.72
N LEU A 88 1.62 -15.07 -0.29
CA LEU A 88 0.73 -14.30 -1.17
C LEU A 88 0.97 -12.82 -0.92
N ARG A 89 1.23 -12.08 -2.00
CA ARG A 89 1.63 -10.67 -1.93
C ARG A 89 0.50 -9.68 -2.23
N GLY A 90 -0.72 -10.20 -2.42
CA GLY A 90 -1.90 -9.37 -2.70
C GLY A 90 -2.02 -8.90 -4.15
N ASN A 91 -1.19 -9.40 -5.05
CA ASN A 91 -1.26 -9.16 -6.49
C ASN A 91 -1.71 -10.40 -7.28
N GLU A 92 -2.13 -11.45 -6.58
CA GLU A 92 -2.59 -12.70 -7.15
C GLU A 92 -4.11 -12.79 -7.14
N ASP A 93 -4.64 -13.49 -8.15
CA ASP A 93 -6.02 -13.97 -8.19
C ASP A 93 -6.03 -15.49 -8.14
N GLY A 94 -7.01 -16.06 -7.41
CA GLY A 94 -7.16 -17.51 -7.30
C GLY A 94 -7.91 -17.96 -6.06
N ALA A 95 -7.49 -19.09 -5.49
CA ALA A 95 -7.99 -19.59 -4.21
C ALA A 95 -6.98 -20.49 -3.52
N LEU A 96 -7.09 -20.54 -2.19
CA LEU A 96 -6.49 -21.56 -1.35
C LEU A 96 -7.54 -22.60 -1.00
N PHE A 97 -7.16 -23.86 -1.01
CA PHE A 97 -8.04 -24.96 -0.62
C PHE A 97 -7.36 -25.78 0.47
N ILE A 98 -8.10 -26.12 1.53
CA ILE A 98 -7.61 -27.00 2.59
C ILE A 98 -8.46 -28.26 2.61
N GLY A 99 -7.81 -29.42 2.62
CA GLY A 99 -8.47 -30.71 2.69
C GLY A 99 -7.50 -31.89 2.79
N PRO A 100 -7.92 -33.12 2.41
CA PRO A 100 -7.06 -34.29 2.42
C PRO A 100 -5.86 -34.13 1.50
N ASP A 101 -4.70 -34.71 1.88
CA ASP A 101 -3.54 -34.81 0.98
C ASP A 101 -3.80 -35.73 -0.20
N GLY A 102 -3.01 -35.56 -1.26
CA GLY A 102 -2.99 -36.43 -2.42
C GLY A 102 -3.68 -35.93 -3.67
N LEU A 103 -4.25 -34.71 -3.65
CA LEU A 103 -4.85 -34.10 -4.84
C LEU A 103 -3.79 -33.43 -5.72
N GLY A 104 -3.80 -33.75 -7.00
CA GLY A 104 -2.91 -33.15 -7.99
C GLY A 104 -3.56 -31.97 -8.72
N ARG A 105 -2.73 -31.16 -9.39
CA ARG A 105 -3.14 -30.01 -10.20
C ARG A 105 -4.31 -30.31 -11.14
N ALA A 106 -4.31 -31.48 -11.80
CA ALA A 106 -5.35 -31.86 -12.76
C ALA A 106 -6.76 -31.90 -12.16
N VAL A 107 -6.89 -32.29 -10.87
CA VAL A 107 -8.19 -32.32 -10.17
C VAL A 107 -8.77 -30.90 -10.04
N PHE A 108 -7.90 -29.92 -9.79
CA PHE A 108 -8.31 -28.52 -9.69
C PHE A 108 -8.60 -27.94 -11.08
N GLU A 109 -7.78 -28.23 -12.09
CA GLU A 109 -7.98 -27.71 -13.45
C GLU A 109 -9.26 -28.25 -14.10
N GLU A 110 -9.65 -29.50 -13.80
CA GLU A 110 -10.93 -30.07 -14.29
C GLU A 110 -12.15 -29.23 -13.82
N ARG A 111 -12.07 -28.68 -12.61
CA ARG A 111 -13.20 -27.95 -12.04
C ARG A 111 -13.07 -26.42 -12.14
N LEU A 112 -11.85 -25.91 -12.02
CA LEU A 112 -11.58 -24.47 -11.96
C LEU A 112 -11.17 -23.89 -13.32
N GLY A 113 -10.81 -24.75 -14.27
CA GLY A 113 -10.19 -24.33 -15.54
C GLY A 113 -8.67 -24.21 -15.41
N ALA A 114 -8.05 -23.64 -16.44
CA ALA A 114 -6.59 -23.51 -16.51
C ALA A 114 -6.07 -22.65 -15.36
N LEU A 115 -5.03 -23.14 -14.68
CA LEU A 115 -4.36 -22.45 -13.58
C LEU A 115 -3.07 -21.79 -14.08
N SER A 116 -2.83 -20.53 -13.70
CA SER A 116 -1.56 -19.85 -13.93
C SER A 116 -0.46 -20.30 -12.96
N GLY A 117 -0.84 -20.80 -11.77
CA GLY A 117 0.06 -21.34 -10.76
C GLY A 117 -0.61 -22.41 -9.91
N PHE A 118 0.19 -23.37 -9.42
CA PHE A 118 -0.27 -24.39 -8.49
C PHE A 118 0.86 -24.79 -7.55
N SER A 119 0.57 -24.80 -6.25
CA SER A 119 1.46 -25.35 -5.23
C SER A 119 0.67 -26.11 -4.17
N CYS A 120 1.36 -27.00 -3.45
CA CYS A 120 0.78 -27.79 -2.38
C CYS A 120 1.74 -27.83 -1.19
N VAL A 121 1.21 -27.55 0.00
CA VAL A 121 1.91 -27.69 1.27
C VAL A 121 1.19 -28.73 2.10
N LYS A 122 1.92 -29.72 2.65
CA LYS A 122 1.38 -30.86 3.39
C LYS A 122 1.66 -30.72 4.88
N ASP A 123 0.67 -31.13 5.66
CA ASP A 123 0.76 -31.29 7.13
C ASP A 123 -0.03 -32.53 7.56
N GLY A 124 0.66 -33.64 7.77
CA GLY A 124 0.06 -34.94 8.07
C GLY A 124 -0.87 -35.43 6.96
N GLU A 125 -2.14 -35.68 7.30
CA GLU A 125 -3.18 -36.11 6.36
C GLU A 125 -3.88 -34.93 5.66
N ARG A 126 -3.53 -33.70 6.01
CA ARG A 126 -4.08 -32.46 5.43
C ARG A 126 -3.10 -31.82 4.47
N ALA A 127 -3.62 -31.12 3.51
CA ALA A 127 -2.83 -30.28 2.61
C ALA A 127 -3.53 -28.96 2.33
N LEU A 128 -2.74 -27.94 2.09
CA LEU A 128 -3.16 -26.66 1.52
C LEU A 128 -2.73 -26.62 0.07
N TYR A 129 -3.65 -26.34 -0.82
CA TYR A 129 -3.45 -26.20 -2.26
C TYR A 129 -3.66 -24.74 -2.64
N LEU A 130 -2.65 -24.12 -3.21
CA LEU A 130 -2.75 -22.79 -3.82
C LEU A 130 -3.01 -22.95 -5.32
N CYS A 131 -4.13 -22.44 -5.78
CA CYS A 131 -4.54 -22.42 -7.17
C CYS A 131 -4.61 -20.97 -7.65
N LEU A 132 -3.64 -20.52 -8.44
CA LEU A 132 -3.61 -19.18 -9.03
C LEU A 132 -4.25 -19.19 -10.42
N ALA A 133 -4.91 -18.09 -10.77
CA ALA A 133 -5.58 -17.90 -12.04
C ALA A 133 -5.29 -16.51 -12.61
N GLU A 134 -5.54 -16.29 -13.90
CA GLU A 134 -5.41 -14.97 -14.53
C GLU A 134 -6.52 -13.99 -14.08
N LYS A 135 -7.65 -14.54 -13.63
CA LYS A 135 -8.83 -13.79 -13.16
C LYS A 135 -9.38 -14.44 -11.89
N PRO A 136 -10.06 -13.66 -11.04
CA PRO A 136 -10.70 -14.21 -9.86
C PRO A 136 -11.67 -15.32 -10.21
N PHE A 137 -11.72 -16.38 -9.39
CA PHE A 137 -12.78 -17.39 -9.52
C PHE A 137 -14.14 -16.78 -9.18
N PRO A 138 -15.22 -17.25 -9.84
CA PRO A 138 -16.58 -16.80 -9.55
C PRO A 138 -16.96 -16.99 -8.09
N ASP A 139 -17.78 -16.08 -7.55
CA ASP A 139 -18.35 -16.23 -6.23
C ASP A 139 -19.26 -17.46 -6.16
N GLY A 140 -19.21 -18.17 -5.03
CA GLY A 140 -19.98 -19.39 -4.82
C GLY A 140 -19.41 -20.65 -5.47
N MET A 141 -18.22 -20.56 -6.08
CA MET A 141 -17.48 -21.75 -6.51
C MET A 141 -17.05 -22.54 -5.28
N ASP A 142 -17.22 -23.86 -5.35
CA ASP A 142 -16.77 -24.78 -4.31
C ASP A 142 -16.08 -26.01 -4.90
N MET A 143 -15.32 -26.70 -4.05
CA MET A 143 -14.80 -28.03 -4.32
C MET A 143 -15.26 -28.97 -3.20
N PRO A 144 -16.07 -30.00 -3.51
CA PRO A 144 -16.60 -30.90 -2.49
C PRO A 144 -15.48 -31.54 -1.64
N GLY A 145 -15.61 -31.45 -0.32
CA GLY A 145 -14.62 -31.97 0.62
C GLY A 145 -13.40 -31.10 0.87
N LEU A 146 -13.32 -29.95 0.22
CA LEU A 146 -12.28 -28.95 0.45
C LEU A 146 -12.90 -27.67 0.98
N GLU A 147 -12.19 -27.01 1.88
CA GLU A 147 -12.52 -25.66 2.32
C GLU A 147 -11.81 -24.64 1.45
N MET A 148 -12.56 -23.71 0.89
CA MET A 148 -12.04 -22.71 -0.03
C MET A 148 -11.89 -21.33 0.62
N PHE A 149 -10.75 -20.70 0.39
CA PHE A 149 -10.46 -19.31 0.74
C PHE A 149 -10.14 -18.54 -0.54
N PRO A 150 -11.00 -17.63 -0.98
CA PRO A 150 -10.75 -16.87 -2.21
C PRO A 150 -9.55 -15.94 -2.06
N VAL A 151 -8.71 -15.91 -3.08
CA VAL A 151 -7.59 -14.97 -3.22
C VAL A 151 -7.98 -13.94 -4.27
N ARG A 152 -7.84 -12.67 -3.93
CA ARG A 152 -8.15 -11.54 -4.80
C ARG A 152 -6.93 -10.64 -4.93
N ASN A 153 -6.66 -10.19 -6.14
CA ASN A 153 -5.69 -9.13 -6.38
C ASN A 153 -6.21 -7.82 -5.76
N ILE A 154 -5.67 -7.46 -4.60
CA ILE A 154 -6.05 -6.24 -3.87
C ILE A 154 -5.14 -5.06 -4.20
N LEU A 155 -3.93 -5.30 -4.73
CA LEU A 155 -2.97 -4.25 -5.09
C LEU A 155 -3.19 -3.71 -6.51
N GLY A 156 -4.06 -4.36 -7.31
CA GLY A 156 -4.40 -3.93 -8.67
C GLY A 156 -3.28 -4.11 -9.71
N ASN A 157 -2.08 -4.47 -9.28
CA ASN A 157 -0.92 -4.62 -10.15
C ASN A 157 -0.54 -6.09 -10.28
N LYS A 158 -0.58 -6.63 -11.50
CA LYS A 158 0.14 -7.86 -11.81
C LYS A 158 1.60 -7.47 -12.03
N LEU A 159 2.38 -7.46 -10.96
CA LEU A 159 3.82 -7.25 -11.06
C LEU A 159 4.40 -8.46 -11.77
N ALA A 160 4.73 -8.33 -13.05
CA ALA A 160 5.63 -9.30 -13.66
C ALA A 160 6.96 -9.23 -12.89
N ASP A 161 7.58 -10.37 -12.62
CA ASP A 161 8.97 -10.47 -12.15
C ASP A 161 9.92 -9.99 -13.27
N ALA A 162 9.72 -8.76 -13.73
CA ALA A 162 10.52 -8.15 -14.77
C ALA A 162 11.77 -7.57 -14.12
N GLU A 163 12.92 -8.06 -14.54
CA GLU A 163 14.19 -7.45 -14.15
C GLU A 163 14.17 -5.95 -14.45
N PRO A 164 14.68 -5.11 -13.54
CA PRO A 164 14.73 -3.68 -13.75
C PRO A 164 15.51 -3.35 -15.04
N LEU A 165 14.94 -2.46 -15.89
CA LEU A 165 15.63 -2.01 -17.11
C LEU A 165 16.95 -1.29 -16.79
N PHE A 166 17.04 -0.69 -15.61
CA PHE A 166 18.21 0.05 -15.13
C PHE A 166 18.43 -0.23 -13.65
N SER A 167 19.69 -0.26 -13.23
CA SER A 167 20.08 -0.51 -11.85
C SER A 167 20.76 0.69 -11.18
N THR A 168 21.01 1.76 -11.91
CA THR A 168 21.63 3.01 -11.40
C THR A 168 21.00 4.23 -12.04
N LEU A 169 21.13 5.39 -11.39
CA LEU A 169 20.71 6.69 -11.96
C LEU A 169 21.46 7.00 -13.25
N ALA A 170 22.75 6.65 -13.32
CA ALA A 170 23.55 6.88 -14.51
C ALA A 170 23.03 6.05 -15.69
N ALA A 171 22.79 4.76 -15.49
CA ALA A 171 22.22 3.89 -16.53
C ALA A 171 20.80 4.37 -16.96
N MET A 172 19.98 4.80 -16.01
CA MET A 172 18.67 5.38 -16.30
C MET A 172 18.79 6.64 -17.19
N ALA A 173 19.70 7.55 -16.86
CA ALA A 173 19.93 8.79 -17.63
C ALA A 173 20.46 8.50 -19.03
N GLU A 174 21.40 7.56 -19.15
CA GLU A 174 21.97 7.14 -20.45
C GLU A 174 20.91 6.50 -21.35
N MET A 175 20.11 5.56 -20.80
CA MET A 175 19.05 4.89 -21.54
C MET A 175 17.91 5.84 -21.96
N ALA A 176 17.68 6.89 -21.17
CA ALA A 176 16.63 7.87 -21.48
C ALA A 176 16.94 8.73 -22.71
N GLY A 177 18.24 8.98 -23.01
CA GLY A 177 18.63 9.79 -24.15
C GLY A 177 17.99 11.19 -24.18
N GLY A 178 17.62 11.74 -23.01
CA GLY A 178 16.90 13.00 -22.84
C GLY A 178 15.40 12.88 -22.61
N ASP A 179 14.79 11.71 -22.81
CA ASP A 179 13.36 11.44 -22.54
C ASP A 179 13.21 10.52 -21.32
N LEU A 180 13.43 11.07 -20.12
CA LEU A 180 13.26 10.32 -18.85
C LEU A 180 11.80 9.87 -18.63
N PRO A 181 10.78 10.71 -18.73
CA PRO A 181 9.39 10.29 -18.53
C PRO A 181 9.00 9.14 -19.46
N GLY A 182 9.30 9.23 -20.75
CA GLY A 182 9.00 8.18 -21.72
C GLY A 182 9.76 6.85 -21.46
N LEU A 183 10.99 6.90 -20.92
CA LEU A 183 11.70 5.69 -20.46
C LEU A 183 10.92 5.02 -19.31
N ILE A 184 10.47 5.80 -18.33
CA ILE A 184 9.79 5.29 -17.17
C ILE A 184 8.41 4.73 -17.53
N GLU A 185 7.68 5.38 -18.41
CA GLU A 185 6.42 4.87 -18.94
C GLU A 185 6.60 3.51 -19.63
N ARG A 186 7.65 3.36 -20.46
CA ARG A 186 7.98 2.05 -21.08
C ARG A 186 8.36 0.99 -20.05
N TYR A 187 9.11 1.38 -19.03
CA TYR A 187 9.46 0.48 -17.92
C TYR A 187 8.19 0.00 -17.19
N GLU A 188 7.32 0.93 -16.82
CA GLU A 188 6.10 0.61 -16.11
C GLU A 188 5.11 -0.21 -16.96
N ALA A 189 4.95 0.14 -18.24
CA ALA A 189 4.12 -0.61 -19.18
C ALA A 189 4.60 -2.07 -19.31
N ARG A 190 5.92 -2.28 -19.37
CA ARG A 190 6.49 -3.64 -19.41
C ARG A 190 6.25 -4.40 -18.11
N ARG A 191 6.35 -3.73 -16.97
CA ARG A 191 6.20 -4.32 -15.63
C ARG A 191 4.76 -4.66 -15.29
N SER A 192 3.85 -3.74 -15.58
CA SER A 192 2.42 -3.82 -15.19
C SER A 192 1.53 -4.41 -16.29
N GLY A 193 2.00 -4.42 -17.54
CA GLY A 193 1.20 -4.87 -18.68
C GLY A 193 0.11 -3.90 -19.12
N VAL A 194 0.10 -2.64 -18.61
CA VAL A 194 -0.87 -1.61 -18.98
C VAL A 194 -0.26 -0.59 -19.93
N ASP A 195 -1.11 0.10 -20.69
CA ASP A 195 -0.70 1.11 -21.65
C ASP A 195 -0.27 2.43 -20.97
N ARG A 196 0.37 3.29 -21.76
CA ARG A 196 0.89 4.58 -21.32
C ARG A 196 -0.18 5.50 -20.74
N ASP A 197 -1.35 5.57 -21.36
CA ASP A 197 -2.39 6.49 -20.94
C ASP A 197 -2.97 6.07 -19.59
N THR A 198 -3.11 4.77 -19.36
CA THR A 198 -3.50 4.17 -18.08
C THR A 198 -2.48 4.49 -16.98
N ILE A 199 -1.16 4.40 -17.28
CA ILE A 199 -0.10 4.74 -16.32
C ILE A 199 -0.18 6.23 -15.97
N ARG A 200 -0.26 7.12 -16.95
CA ARG A 200 -0.37 8.57 -16.70
C ARG A 200 -1.62 8.93 -15.91
N ALA A 201 -2.75 8.31 -16.23
CA ALA A 201 -4.00 8.50 -15.49
C ALA A 201 -3.88 8.08 -14.02
N ALA A 202 -3.20 6.96 -13.73
CA ALA A 202 -2.95 6.51 -12.36
C ALA A 202 -2.04 7.48 -11.58
N VAL A 203 -0.98 7.98 -12.21
CA VAL A 203 -0.08 9.00 -11.61
C VAL A 203 -0.81 10.30 -11.37
N LEU A 204 -1.64 10.75 -12.33
CA LEU A 204 -2.49 11.92 -12.16
C LEU A 204 -3.49 11.73 -11.00
N GLY A 205 -4.12 10.56 -10.88
CA GLY A 205 -4.98 10.22 -9.75
C GLY A 205 -4.25 10.34 -8.40
N SER A 206 -3.02 9.84 -8.32
CA SER A 206 -2.17 9.99 -7.13
C SER A 206 -1.85 11.47 -6.85
N TRP A 207 -1.61 12.26 -7.89
CA TRP A 207 -1.38 13.70 -7.76
C TRP A 207 -2.61 14.45 -7.21
N GLU A 208 -3.81 14.09 -7.65
CA GLU A 208 -5.06 14.67 -7.12
C GLU A 208 -5.22 14.40 -5.62
N ILE A 209 -4.92 13.17 -5.17
CA ILE A 209 -4.92 12.83 -3.73
C ILE A 209 -3.87 13.67 -2.99
N MET A 210 -2.67 13.81 -3.53
CA MET A 210 -1.61 14.64 -2.96
C MET A 210 -2.06 16.11 -2.81
N LYS A 211 -2.68 16.69 -3.85
CA LYS A 211 -3.24 18.06 -3.82
C LYS A 211 -4.34 18.20 -2.77
N ALA A 212 -5.27 17.27 -2.73
CA ALA A 212 -6.35 17.26 -1.75
C ALA A 212 -5.79 17.20 -0.32
N SER A 213 -4.82 16.33 -0.06
CA SER A 213 -4.19 16.22 1.26
C SER A 213 -3.46 17.50 1.69
N MET A 214 -2.75 18.17 0.77
CA MET A 214 -2.16 19.48 1.07
C MET A 214 -3.22 20.53 1.42
N THR A 215 -4.30 20.59 0.63
CA THR A 215 -5.40 21.55 0.82
C THR A 215 -6.09 21.34 2.16
N ASP A 216 -6.42 20.10 2.49
CA ASP A 216 -7.09 19.75 3.74
C ASP A 216 -6.23 20.09 4.97
N GLY A 217 -4.95 19.77 4.93
CA GLY A 217 -4.04 20.06 6.04
C GLY A 217 -3.74 21.56 6.20
N LEU A 218 -3.78 22.34 5.11
CA LEU A 218 -3.63 23.79 5.15
C LEU A 218 -4.92 24.52 5.53
N ALA A 219 -6.08 23.86 5.54
CA ALA A 219 -7.36 24.49 5.91
C ALA A 219 -7.48 24.81 7.41
N GLY A 220 -6.65 24.18 8.25
CA GLY A 220 -6.70 24.44 9.68
C GLY A 220 -6.01 23.36 10.52
N LYS A 221 -6.61 23.05 11.66
CA LYS A 221 -6.07 22.07 12.60
C LYS A 221 -6.52 20.65 12.25
N SER A 222 -5.56 19.73 12.11
CA SER A 222 -5.80 18.30 12.00
C SER A 222 -5.96 17.67 13.39
N ASP A 223 -6.88 16.70 13.49
CA ASP A 223 -7.14 15.95 14.72
C ASP A 223 -6.15 14.78 14.85
N MET A 224 -5.00 15.07 15.45
CA MET A 224 -3.89 14.13 15.60
C MET A 224 -4.23 12.99 16.55
N LEU A 225 -4.13 11.73 16.10
CA LEU A 225 -4.47 10.57 16.91
C LEU A 225 -3.65 10.43 18.19
N ALA A 226 -2.35 10.65 18.10
CA ALA A 226 -1.45 10.51 19.25
C ALA A 226 -1.41 11.76 20.15
N GLY A 227 -1.93 12.91 19.68
CA GLY A 227 -1.92 14.16 20.42
C GLY A 227 -0.54 14.72 20.77
N LEU A 228 0.52 14.21 20.15
CA LEU A 228 1.90 14.58 20.43
C LEU A 228 2.26 15.98 19.90
N VAL A 229 1.60 16.39 18.83
CA VAL A 229 1.77 17.71 18.20
C VAL A 229 0.40 18.34 17.95
N PRO A 230 0.30 19.68 17.89
CA PRO A 230 -0.98 20.38 17.76
C PRO A 230 -1.77 20.07 16.48
N GLY A 231 -1.11 19.65 15.39
CA GLY A 231 -1.75 19.34 14.10
C GLY A 231 -2.12 20.60 13.30
N ASP A 232 -1.45 21.72 13.53
CA ASP A 232 -1.67 23.00 12.84
C ASP A 232 -0.38 23.68 12.35
N ALA A 233 0.75 22.95 12.36
CA ALA A 233 2.05 23.52 12.01
C ALA A 233 2.10 23.94 10.54
N GLY A 234 1.56 23.12 9.63
CA GLY A 234 1.46 23.42 8.20
C GLY A 234 0.65 24.68 7.94
N PHE A 235 -0.55 24.77 8.53
CA PHE A 235 -1.41 25.95 8.44
C PHE A 235 -0.74 27.22 8.98
N ARG A 236 -0.16 27.16 10.17
CA ARG A 236 0.49 28.31 10.82
C ARG A 236 1.70 28.81 10.03
N LEU A 237 2.51 27.87 9.47
CA LEU A 237 3.66 28.23 8.65
C LEU A 237 3.20 28.88 7.33
N ALA A 238 2.20 28.33 6.65
CA ALA A 238 1.65 28.92 5.44
C ALA A 238 1.19 30.38 5.67
N ARG A 239 0.46 30.65 6.76
CA ARG A 239 0.02 32.00 7.13
C ARG A 239 1.19 32.96 7.34
N ARG A 240 2.29 32.49 7.97
CA ARG A 240 3.50 33.31 8.14
C ARG A 240 4.22 33.59 6.83
N VAL A 241 4.28 32.61 5.92
CA VAL A 241 4.84 32.78 4.58
C VAL A 241 4.03 33.79 3.79
N GLU A 242 2.69 33.69 3.80
CA GLU A 242 1.79 34.59 3.08
C GLU A 242 1.89 36.03 3.61
N SER A 243 2.08 36.21 4.92
CA SER A 243 2.25 37.53 5.54
C SER A 243 3.65 38.12 5.40
N GLY A 244 4.59 37.42 4.71
CA GLY A 244 5.98 37.84 4.55
C GLY A 244 6.85 37.73 5.82
N GLN A 245 6.37 37.06 6.86
CA GLN A 245 7.08 36.92 8.14
C GLN A 245 7.97 35.65 8.23
N ALA A 246 8.01 34.84 7.19
CA ALA A 246 8.86 33.65 7.15
C ALA A 246 10.25 33.97 6.63
N LEU A 247 11.30 33.49 7.33
CA LEU A 247 12.71 33.71 6.94
C LEU A 247 13.10 32.91 5.68
N SER A 248 12.37 31.83 5.36
CA SER A 248 12.70 30.92 4.26
C SER A 248 12.32 31.43 2.86
N GLY A 249 11.68 32.59 2.74
CA GLY A 249 11.07 33.04 1.51
C GLY A 249 9.80 32.24 1.16
N ARG A 250 9.15 32.63 0.03
CA ARG A 250 7.83 32.09 -0.31
C ARG A 250 7.88 30.63 -0.76
N THR A 251 8.71 30.31 -1.74
CA THR A 251 8.73 28.97 -2.41
C THR A 251 9.10 27.87 -1.42
N ILE A 252 10.24 28.03 -0.70
CA ILE A 252 10.66 27.02 0.29
C ILE A 252 9.72 27.00 1.49
N GLY A 253 9.28 28.16 1.96
CA GLY A 253 8.33 28.25 3.07
C GLY A 253 7.01 27.52 2.79
N MET A 254 6.45 27.69 1.59
CA MET A 254 5.25 26.98 1.17
C MET A 254 5.50 25.49 0.95
N ALA A 255 6.65 25.08 0.41
CA ALA A 255 7.00 23.66 0.29
C ALA A 255 7.01 22.96 1.66
N VAL A 256 7.63 23.58 2.65
CA VAL A 256 7.66 23.04 4.02
C VAL A 256 6.28 23.07 4.67
N ALA A 257 5.51 24.13 4.50
CA ALA A 257 4.14 24.23 5.04
C ALA A 257 3.23 23.13 4.48
N ARG A 258 3.29 22.86 3.17
CA ARG A 258 2.57 21.80 2.48
C ARG A 258 3.02 20.42 2.94
N ALA A 259 4.32 20.19 3.08
CA ALA A 259 4.86 18.95 3.58
C ALA A 259 4.37 18.64 5.00
N LEU A 260 4.39 19.63 5.90
CA LEU A 260 3.85 19.50 7.24
C LEU A 260 2.34 19.21 7.23
N ALA A 261 1.57 19.91 6.41
CA ALA A 261 0.13 19.71 6.29
C ALA A 261 -0.24 18.27 5.89
N VAL A 262 0.48 17.70 4.91
CA VAL A 262 0.30 16.28 4.52
C VAL A 262 0.69 15.33 5.65
N MET A 263 1.79 15.61 6.36
CA MET A 263 2.21 14.80 7.51
C MET A 263 1.20 14.85 8.67
N GLU A 264 0.57 15.99 8.90
CA GLU A 264 -0.50 16.14 9.88
C GLU A 264 -1.76 15.37 9.47
N ASN A 265 -2.10 15.34 8.19
CA ASN A 265 -3.15 14.47 7.66
C ASN A 265 -2.82 12.99 7.85
N ASN A 266 -1.59 12.57 7.55
CA ASN A 266 -1.12 11.21 7.81
C ASN A 266 -1.26 10.84 9.31
N GLY A 267 -0.81 11.71 10.22
CA GLY A 267 -0.94 11.53 11.67
C GLY A 267 -2.38 11.56 12.20
N SER A 268 -3.33 12.00 11.37
CA SER A 268 -4.78 12.00 11.63
C SER A 268 -5.51 10.85 10.94
N MET A 269 -4.80 9.89 10.32
CA MET A 269 -5.35 8.81 9.49
C MET A 269 -6.25 9.30 8.34
N ARG A 270 -5.91 10.41 7.74
CA ARG A 270 -6.51 10.82 6.47
C ARG A 270 -5.76 10.21 5.30
N CYS A 271 -6.38 10.21 4.12
CA CYS A 271 -5.78 9.65 2.92
C CYS A 271 -4.56 10.47 2.49
N VAL A 272 -3.43 9.78 2.27
CA VAL A 272 -2.19 10.32 1.74
C VAL A 272 -1.59 9.33 0.74
N VAL A 273 -0.73 9.80 -0.15
CA VAL A 273 0.05 8.94 -1.04
C VAL A 273 1.43 8.71 -0.42
N ALA A 274 1.79 7.46 -0.16
CA ALA A 274 3.14 7.11 0.30
C ALA A 274 4.18 7.42 -0.81
N ALA A 275 5.31 8.08 -0.44
CA ALA A 275 6.31 8.49 -1.42
C ALA A 275 7.74 8.53 -0.81
N PRO A 276 8.50 7.44 -0.77
CA PRO A 276 8.11 6.03 -0.93
C PRO A 276 7.43 5.45 0.32
N THR A 277 7.48 6.13 1.46
CA THR A 277 6.88 5.72 2.73
C THR A 277 5.81 6.72 3.18
N ALA A 278 4.90 6.31 4.06
CA ALA A 278 3.94 7.22 4.68
C ALA A 278 4.65 8.30 5.52
N GLY A 279 5.82 8.00 6.11
CA GLY A 279 6.62 8.97 6.87
C GLY A 279 7.24 10.08 6.01
N ALA A 280 7.35 9.89 4.70
CA ALA A 280 7.89 10.88 3.75
C ALA A 280 6.83 11.47 2.81
N CYS A 281 5.56 11.11 2.96
CA CYS A 281 4.47 11.42 2.03
C CYS A 281 4.25 12.91 1.72
N GLY A 282 4.68 13.80 2.60
CA GLY A 282 4.51 15.25 2.44
C GLY A 282 5.61 15.93 1.63
N VAL A 283 6.83 15.36 1.61
CA VAL A 283 8.01 16.05 1.04
C VAL A 283 7.85 16.22 -0.47
N LEU A 284 7.54 15.13 -1.16
CA LEU A 284 7.42 15.13 -2.62
C LEU A 284 6.32 16.09 -3.10
N PRO A 285 5.03 15.97 -2.67
CA PRO A 285 3.99 16.87 -3.14
C PRO A 285 4.23 18.33 -2.75
N GLY A 286 4.73 18.59 -1.55
CA GLY A 286 5.01 19.96 -1.11
C GLY A 286 6.09 20.64 -1.95
N ALA A 287 7.17 19.91 -2.27
CA ALA A 287 8.24 20.41 -3.14
C ALA A 287 7.76 20.60 -4.58
N PHE A 288 7.06 19.60 -5.15
CA PHE A 288 6.60 19.64 -6.55
C PHE A 288 5.61 20.78 -6.79
N LEU A 289 4.57 20.91 -5.95
CA LEU A 289 3.59 21.98 -6.14
C LEU A 289 4.24 23.38 -6.01
N SER A 290 5.14 23.54 -5.04
CA SER A 290 5.80 24.83 -4.82
C SER A 290 6.75 25.20 -5.95
N ALA A 291 7.46 24.22 -6.51
CA ALA A 291 8.31 24.42 -7.67
C ALA A 291 7.50 24.68 -8.96
N ALA A 292 6.39 23.98 -9.12
CA ALA A 292 5.49 24.15 -10.25
C ALA A 292 4.85 25.55 -10.27
N GLU A 293 4.34 26.01 -9.13
CA GLU A 293 3.79 27.36 -9.00
C GLU A 293 4.84 28.44 -9.32
N GLU A 294 6.07 28.31 -8.80
CA GLU A 294 7.15 29.24 -9.05
C GLU A 294 7.53 29.33 -10.53
N ARG A 295 7.39 28.21 -11.26
CA ARG A 295 7.77 28.09 -12.67
C ARG A 295 6.61 28.17 -13.65
N GLY A 296 5.38 28.26 -13.15
CA GLY A 296 4.17 28.27 -13.99
C GLY A 296 3.97 26.95 -14.74
N LEU A 297 4.30 25.80 -14.12
CA LEU A 297 4.15 24.47 -14.69
C LEU A 297 2.77 23.90 -14.39
N GLY A 298 2.17 23.22 -15.36
CA GLY A 298 0.90 22.50 -15.20
C GLY A 298 1.05 21.06 -14.74
N ASP A 299 -0.09 20.39 -14.56
CA ASP A 299 -0.16 19.01 -14.04
C ASP A 299 0.60 17.99 -14.91
N ASP A 300 0.67 18.16 -16.23
CA ASP A 300 1.45 17.27 -17.11
C ASP A 300 2.94 17.24 -16.74
N ALA A 301 3.53 18.40 -16.47
CA ALA A 301 4.93 18.49 -16.06
C ALA A 301 5.15 17.87 -14.65
N ILE A 302 4.13 17.94 -13.78
CA ILE A 302 4.16 17.31 -12.48
C ILE A 302 4.06 15.78 -12.62
N VAL A 303 3.19 15.29 -13.49
CA VAL A 303 3.09 13.85 -13.78
C VAL A 303 4.42 13.30 -14.29
N ASP A 304 5.09 14.00 -15.21
CA ASP A 304 6.42 13.65 -15.69
C ASP A 304 7.44 13.60 -14.55
N GLY A 305 7.42 14.61 -13.68
CA GLY A 305 8.28 14.64 -12.50
C GLY A 305 8.00 13.51 -11.52
N LEU A 306 6.73 13.17 -11.28
CA LEU A 306 6.32 12.06 -10.40
C LEU A 306 6.75 10.71 -10.96
N LEU A 307 6.64 10.49 -12.28
CA LEU A 307 7.15 9.29 -12.93
C LEU A 307 8.67 9.13 -12.68
N VAL A 308 9.44 10.19 -12.88
CA VAL A 308 10.88 10.17 -12.61
C VAL A 308 11.18 9.93 -11.12
N ALA A 309 10.43 10.58 -10.22
CA ALA A 309 10.58 10.37 -8.78
C ALA A 309 10.25 8.92 -8.37
N ALA A 310 9.23 8.30 -8.96
CA ALA A 310 8.89 6.90 -8.74
C ALA A 310 10.04 5.97 -9.17
N ALA A 311 10.68 6.22 -10.32
CA ALA A 311 11.84 5.45 -10.76
C ALA A 311 13.04 5.59 -9.80
N VAL A 312 13.28 6.77 -9.25
CA VAL A 312 14.28 6.96 -8.18
C VAL A 312 13.90 6.14 -6.95
N GLY A 313 12.61 6.13 -6.58
CA GLY A 313 12.09 5.30 -5.49
C GLY A 313 12.35 3.80 -5.69
N VAL A 314 12.14 3.28 -6.91
CA VAL A 314 12.48 1.90 -7.27
C VAL A 314 13.97 1.63 -7.07
N LEU A 315 14.86 2.51 -7.55
CA LEU A 315 16.30 2.37 -7.37
C LEU A 315 16.74 2.40 -5.89
N VAL A 316 16.05 3.17 -5.06
CA VAL A 316 16.26 3.17 -3.60
C VAL A 316 15.80 1.84 -3.00
N ALA A 317 14.61 1.37 -3.34
CA ALA A 317 14.05 0.12 -2.82
C ALA A 317 14.90 -1.12 -3.16
N MET A 318 15.60 -1.08 -4.30
CA MET A 318 16.57 -2.14 -4.67
C MET A 318 17.82 -2.21 -3.78
N ARG A 319 18.12 -1.16 -2.98
CA ARG A 319 19.36 -1.03 -2.22
C ARG A 319 19.17 -0.80 -0.73
N ALA A 320 17.99 -0.40 -0.34
CA ALA A 320 17.67 -0.08 1.05
C ALA A 320 16.27 -0.57 1.40
N PRO A 321 16.04 -1.03 2.63
CA PRO A 321 14.70 -1.35 3.08
C PRO A 321 13.85 -0.06 3.13
N ILE A 322 12.65 -0.13 2.58
CA ILE A 322 11.66 0.96 2.62
C ILE A 322 10.67 0.81 3.79
N SER A 323 10.82 -0.24 4.60
CA SER A 323 10.05 -0.42 5.83
C SER A 323 10.60 0.46 6.95
N GLY A 324 9.78 1.34 7.50
CA GLY A 324 10.16 2.18 8.64
C GLY A 324 10.56 1.39 9.89
N ALA A 325 10.06 0.17 10.05
CA ALA A 325 10.40 -0.72 11.17
C ALA A 325 11.82 -1.32 11.05
N ILE A 326 12.35 -1.42 9.81
CA ILE A 326 13.66 -2.02 9.54
C ILE A 326 14.71 -0.94 9.28
N GLY A 327 14.38 0.03 8.44
CA GLY A 327 15.31 1.06 7.96
C GLY A 327 15.17 2.43 8.62
N GLY A 328 14.10 2.65 9.40
CA GLY A 328 13.70 3.97 9.86
C GLY A 328 12.93 4.75 8.79
N CYS A 329 12.29 5.82 9.21
CA CYS A 329 11.53 6.70 8.30
C CYS A 329 12.40 7.86 7.81
#